data_1ac536dcd28209b591e95163d08d2cfb
#
_entry.id   1ac536dcd28209b591e95163d08d2cfb
#
_cell.length_a   1.000
_cell.length_b   1.000
_cell.length_c   1.000
_cell.angle_alpha   90.00
_cell.angle_beta   90.00
_cell.angle_gamma   90.00
#
_symmetry.space_group_name_H-M   'P 1'
#
loop_
_entity.id
_entity.type
_entity.pdbx_description
1 polymer ?
#
loop_
_entity_poly.entity_id
_entity_poly.type
_entity_poly.pdbx_seq_one_letter_code
_entity_poly.pdbx_strand_id
1 'polypeptide(L)'
;MTVKSHQPLQHSRSSMLAPISADPRPQHGPAPEVSFIVCTRNRVAVLEPCIKSIQAACRAHPAFAAELVVVDNGSTDRTAERLASIAELSDIPLTAVCEPRRGLAAARNAGLARARGRVLVFVDDDCQVHGDYLSDLQRHYGTGERVVRGGRVEIGDARDLPFTIKRSLVRERLTSDVHPGGFVLGCNMTMHRDAAARIGLFDERFGAGGPLRSAEDTDYLVRAVLLGIPVEYVPDMTIFHHHGRRDRKAIEKLHRDYCLGNGGLCLKHVRHAPWLLRHFYWAVRSAFRELVNGPRFDCELKLSHWPIVVMNLLGAAKFAVLLLARRPEAPQVRQDQQAQDQRANAEARVNTP
;
A
#
# COMPACT_ATOMS: atom_id res chain seq x y z
N MET A 1 -57.01 -8.75 -42.82
CA MET A 1 -56.42 -8.98 -41.47
C MET A 1 -54.94 -9.07 -41.63
N THR A 2 -54.23 -7.98 -41.33
CA THR A 2 -52.83 -7.81 -41.62
C THR A 2 -52.09 -7.90 -40.27
N VAL A 3 -51.28 -8.94 -40.11
CA VAL A 3 -50.47 -9.16 -38.92
C VAL A 3 -49.24 -8.24 -38.96
N LYS A 4 -49.13 -7.31 -37.99
CA LYS A 4 -47.93 -6.47 -37.80
C LYS A 4 -46.86 -7.26 -37.03
N SER A 5 -45.74 -7.48 -37.68
CA SER A 5 -44.51 -8.02 -37.06
C SER A 5 -43.88 -6.98 -36.14
N HIS A 6 -43.71 -7.33 -34.86
CA HIS A 6 -42.91 -6.57 -33.92
C HIS A 6 -41.42 -6.90 -34.11
N GLN A 7 -40.61 -5.91 -34.48
CA GLN A 7 -39.16 -5.96 -34.38
C GLN A 7 -38.75 -5.71 -32.93
N PRO A 8 -37.78 -6.47 -32.37
CA PRO A 8 -37.22 -6.18 -31.04
C PRO A 8 -36.26 -5.00 -31.14
N LEU A 9 -36.44 -4.06 -30.20
CA LEU A 9 -35.56 -2.93 -29.95
C LEU A 9 -34.13 -3.41 -29.67
N GLN A 10 -33.17 -2.99 -30.49
CA GLN A 10 -31.77 -3.14 -30.27
C GLN A 10 -31.37 -2.28 -29.06
N HIS A 11 -30.98 -2.94 -27.94
CA HIS A 11 -30.35 -2.29 -26.84
C HIS A 11 -28.98 -1.77 -27.28
N SER A 12 -28.81 -0.47 -27.16
CA SER A 12 -27.56 0.24 -27.40
C SER A 12 -26.41 -0.42 -26.57
N ARG A 13 -25.38 -0.86 -27.27
CA ARG A 13 -24.12 -1.29 -26.66
C ARG A 13 -23.56 -0.11 -25.88
N SER A 14 -23.61 -0.22 -24.56
CA SER A 14 -22.81 0.60 -23.66
C SER A 14 -21.37 0.55 -24.16
N SER A 15 -20.78 1.70 -24.43
CA SER A 15 -19.38 1.86 -24.81
C SER A 15 -18.54 1.36 -23.63
N MET A 16 -18.06 0.12 -23.71
CA MET A 16 -16.97 -0.34 -22.89
C MET A 16 -15.76 0.55 -23.24
N LEU A 17 -15.39 1.43 -22.31
CA LEU A 17 -14.09 2.09 -22.35
C LEU A 17 -13.05 0.98 -22.50
N ALA A 18 -12.23 1.09 -23.54
CA ALA A 18 -11.11 0.19 -23.74
C ALA A 18 -10.25 0.20 -22.47
N PRO A 19 -9.75 -0.96 -21.99
CA PRO A 19 -8.81 -0.99 -20.90
C PRO A 19 -7.66 -0.05 -21.28
N ILE A 20 -7.24 0.82 -20.34
CA ILE A 20 -6.05 1.66 -20.53
C ILE A 20 -4.93 0.68 -20.85
N SER A 21 -4.59 0.61 -22.13
CA SER A 21 -3.56 -0.24 -22.67
C SER A 21 -2.27 0.10 -21.91
N ALA A 22 -1.65 -0.88 -21.30
CA ALA A 22 -0.28 -0.75 -20.84
C ALA A 22 0.53 -0.31 -22.08
N ASP A 23 0.97 0.95 -22.10
CA ASP A 23 1.71 1.52 -23.23
C ASP A 23 2.98 0.69 -23.45
N PRO A 24 3.11 -0.05 -24.56
CA PRO A 24 4.27 -0.89 -24.82
C PRO A 24 5.49 -0.08 -25.29
N ARG A 25 5.46 1.27 -25.19
CA ARG A 25 6.62 2.06 -25.56
C ARG A 25 7.79 1.67 -24.68
N PRO A 26 8.89 1.12 -25.21
CA PRO A 26 10.11 0.93 -24.47
C PRO A 26 10.56 2.33 -24.03
N GLN A 27 10.47 2.60 -22.71
CA GLN A 27 10.96 3.85 -22.14
C GLN A 27 12.50 3.77 -22.15
N HIS A 28 13.11 4.17 -23.25
CA HIS A 28 14.56 4.23 -23.43
C HIS A 28 15.12 5.47 -22.72
N GLY A 29 15.33 5.37 -21.42
CA GLY A 29 16.01 6.37 -20.62
C GLY A 29 16.71 5.72 -19.44
N PRO A 30 17.69 6.40 -18.80
CA PRO A 30 18.30 5.90 -17.58
C PRO A 30 17.23 5.64 -16.53
N ALA A 31 17.42 4.59 -15.71
CA ALA A 31 16.49 4.31 -14.62
C ALA A 31 16.43 5.50 -13.65
N PRO A 32 15.23 5.93 -13.21
CA PRO A 32 15.11 7.02 -12.26
C PRO A 32 15.72 6.63 -10.91
N GLU A 33 16.11 7.62 -10.12
CA GLU A 33 16.57 7.39 -8.74
C GLU A 33 15.40 7.00 -7.85
N VAL A 34 14.24 7.60 -8.07
CA VAL A 34 13.04 7.44 -7.22
C VAL A 34 11.81 7.10 -8.06
N SER A 35 11.02 6.14 -7.57
CA SER A 35 9.65 5.94 -8.02
C SER A 35 8.69 6.24 -6.88
N PHE A 36 7.86 7.27 -7.04
CA PHE A 36 6.68 7.46 -6.21
C PHE A 36 5.58 6.51 -6.68
N ILE A 37 4.95 5.80 -5.75
CA ILE A 37 3.85 4.86 -6.01
C ILE A 37 2.64 5.37 -5.23
N VAL A 38 1.61 5.79 -5.96
CA VAL A 38 0.34 6.28 -5.41
C VAL A 38 -0.78 5.35 -5.84
N CYS A 39 -1.54 4.83 -4.87
CA CYS A 39 -2.70 3.98 -5.15
C CYS A 39 -3.98 4.76 -4.86
N THR A 40 -4.93 4.74 -5.79
CA THR A 40 -6.18 5.49 -5.66
C THR A 40 -7.39 4.63 -6.06
N ARG A 41 -8.56 4.97 -5.52
CA ARG A 41 -9.84 4.40 -5.92
C ARG A 41 -11.00 5.32 -5.59
N ASN A 42 -11.74 5.79 -6.62
CA ASN A 42 -12.91 6.67 -6.44
C ASN A 42 -12.62 7.93 -5.62
N ARG A 43 -11.45 8.56 -5.84
CA ARG A 43 -10.95 9.66 -5.00
C ARG A 43 -10.31 10.78 -5.83
N VAL A 44 -10.87 11.07 -7.01
CA VAL A 44 -10.33 12.08 -7.94
C VAL A 44 -10.05 13.44 -7.29
N ALA A 45 -10.86 13.86 -6.32
CA ALA A 45 -10.74 15.19 -5.69
C ALA A 45 -9.50 15.35 -4.80
N VAL A 46 -9.00 14.26 -4.20
CA VAL A 46 -7.83 14.29 -3.31
C VAL A 46 -6.55 13.86 -4.03
N LEU A 47 -6.67 13.08 -5.10
CA LEU A 47 -5.53 12.61 -5.90
C LEU A 47 -4.72 13.75 -6.54
N GLU A 48 -5.38 14.75 -7.10
CA GLU A 48 -4.70 15.85 -7.80
C GLU A 48 -3.80 16.68 -6.88
N PRO A 49 -4.21 17.11 -5.67
CA PRO A 49 -3.31 17.75 -4.70
C PRO A 49 -2.10 16.89 -4.32
N CYS A 50 -2.29 15.57 -4.17
CA CYS A 50 -1.18 14.63 -3.91
C CYS A 50 -0.16 14.66 -5.06
N ILE A 51 -0.61 14.46 -6.31
CA ILE A 51 0.27 14.49 -7.48
C ILE A 51 0.99 15.84 -7.60
N LYS A 52 0.29 16.95 -7.45
CA LYS A 52 0.89 18.30 -7.52
C LYS A 52 1.97 18.51 -6.47
N SER A 53 1.81 17.99 -5.25
CA SER A 53 2.84 18.11 -4.21
C SER A 53 4.11 17.34 -4.57
N ILE A 54 3.97 16.12 -5.14
CA ILE A 54 5.10 15.31 -5.62
C ILE A 54 5.80 16.02 -6.78
N GLN A 55 5.06 16.52 -7.77
CA GLN A 55 5.62 17.28 -8.89
C GLN A 55 6.37 18.54 -8.42
N ALA A 56 5.82 19.27 -7.43
CA ALA A 56 6.47 20.45 -6.85
C ALA A 56 7.81 20.08 -6.17
N ALA A 57 7.85 19.00 -5.39
CA ALA A 57 9.07 18.49 -4.78
C ALA A 57 10.11 18.07 -5.84
N CYS A 58 9.68 17.43 -6.93
CA CYS A 58 10.56 17.05 -8.05
C CYS A 58 11.13 18.29 -8.77
N ARG A 59 10.32 19.31 -9.01
CA ARG A 59 10.80 20.59 -9.59
C ARG A 59 11.81 21.31 -8.72
N ALA A 60 11.66 21.24 -7.41
CA ALA A 60 12.62 21.83 -6.46
C ALA A 60 13.99 21.11 -6.47
N HIS A 61 14.02 19.84 -6.93
CA HIS A 61 15.23 18.99 -6.97
C HIS A 61 15.44 18.33 -8.34
N PRO A 62 15.64 19.10 -9.42
CA PRO A 62 15.68 18.57 -10.80
C PRO A 62 16.85 17.63 -11.08
N ALA A 63 17.91 17.70 -10.29
CA ALA A 63 19.05 16.78 -10.40
C ALA A 63 18.72 15.35 -9.92
N PHE A 64 17.60 15.16 -9.23
CA PHE A 64 17.19 13.87 -8.68
C PHE A 64 16.05 13.28 -9.54
N ALA A 65 16.44 12.42 -10.48
CA ALA A 65 15.50 11.85 -11.45
C ALA A 65 14.40 11.04 -10.74
N ALA A 66 13.14 11.45 -10.90
CA ALA A 66 11.99 10.80 -10.30
C ALA A 66 10.95 10.41 -11.36
N GLU A 67 10.19 9.36 -11.08
CA GLU A 67 8.98 9.00 -11.80
C GLU A 67 7.82 8.85 -10.83
N LEU A 68 6.60 8.99 -11.35
CA LEU A 68 5.37 8.77 -10.60
C LEU A 68 4.57 7.63 -11.24
N VAL A 69 4.26 6.60 -10.46
CA VAL A 69 3.39 5.49 -10.82
C VAL A 69 2.09 5.64 -10.04
N VAL A 70 1.00 5.94 -10.73
CA VAL A 70 -0.33 6.06 -10.12
C VAL A 70 -1.16 4.85 -10.51
N VAL A 71 -1.61 4.10 -9.51
CA VAL A 71 -2.41 2.89 -9.69
C VAL A 71 -3.87 3.20 -9.39
N ASP A 72 -4.69 3.16 -10.42
CA ASP A 72 -6.16 3.17 -10.29
C ASP A 72 -6.65 1.75 -9.97
N ASN A 73 -7.12 1.55 -8.75
CA ASN A 73 -7.59 0.26 -8.26
C ASN A 73 -9.07 0.01 -8.61
N GLY A 74 -9.39 0.09 -9.90
CA GLY A 74 -10.72 -0.15 -10.44
C GLY A 74 -11.73 0.89 -9.98
N SER A 75 -11.45 2.18 -10.21
CA SER A 75 -12.39 3.26 -9.96
C SER A 75 -13.60 3.17 -10.89
N THR A 76 -14.73 3.64 -10.41
CA THR A 76 -16.02 3.70 -11.13
C THR A 76 -16.52 5.14 -11.32
N ASP A 77 -15.78 6.10 -10.77
CA ASP A 77 -15.98 7.53 -10.97
C ASP A 77 -15.08 8.07 -12.10
N ARG A 78 -14.89 9.38 -12.18
CA ARG A 78 -14.04 10.03 -13.19
C ARG A 78 -12.53 9.97 -12.88
N THR A 79 -12.08 9.14 -11.92
CA THR A 79 -10.66 9.06 -11.52
C THR A 79 -9.77 8.67 -12.70
N ALA A 80 -10.12 7.63 -13.46
CA ALA A 80 -9.33 7.16 -14.59
C ALA A 80 -9.21 8.23 -15.70
N GLU A 81 -10.32 8.89 -16.04
CA GLU A 81 -10.35 9.99 -17.02
C GLU A 81 -9.48 11.16 -16.60
N ARG A 82 -9.61 11.57 -15.32
CA ARG A 82 -8.81 12.67 -14.78
C ARG A 82 -7.33 12.34 -14.71
N LEU A 83 -6.99 11.09 -14.34
CA LEU A 83 -5.61 10.62 -14.29
C LEU A 83 -4.96 10.65 -15.67
N ALA A 84 -5.67 10.26 -16.73
CA ALA A 84 -5.17 10.35 -18.10
C ALA A 84 -4.82 11.80 -18.47
N SER A 85 -5.72 12.75 -18.17
CA SER A 85 -5.47 14.18 -18.42
C SER A 85 -4.28 14.72 -17.61
N ILE A 86 -4.11 14.29 -16.36
CA ILE A 86 -2.96 14.71 -15.53
C ILE A 86 -1.67 14.12 -16.11
N ALA A 87 -1.69 12.88 -16.60
CA ALA A 87 -0.51 12.23 -17.17
C ALA A 87 -0.02 12.94 -18.44
N GLU A 88 -0.94 13.41 -19.29
CA GLU A 88 -0.60 14.17 -20.51
C GLU A 88 0.06 15.52 -20.20
N LEU A 89 -0.31 16.15 -19.09
CA LEU A 89 0.18 17.47 -18.68
C LEU A 89 1.33 17.40 -17.66
N SER A 90 1.77 16.21 -17.30
CA SER A 90 2.79 16.02 -16.28
C SER A 90 4.18 16.42 -16.78
N ASP A 91 4.86 17.23 -15.99
CA ASP A 91 6.25 17.65 -16.20
C ASP A 91 7.30 16.64 -15.71
N ILE A 92 6.84 15.57 -15.05
CA ILE A 92 7.66 14.40 -14.68
C ILE A 92 7.09 13.14 -15.32
N PRO A 93 7.91 12.10 -15.58
CA PRO A 93 7.40 10.83 -16.09
C PRO A 93 6.30 10.27 -15.18
N LEU A 94 5.06 10.22 -15.69
CA LEU A 94 3.91 9.67 -14.98
C LEU A 94 3.37 8.47 -15.74
N THR A 95 3.26 7.33 -15.05
CA THR A 95 2.65 6.11 -15.57
C THR A 95 1.35 5.84 -14.82
N ALA A 96 0.24 5.85 -15.55
CA ALA A 96 -1.07 5.39 -15.04
C ALA A 96 -1.19 3.88 -15.21
N VAL A 97 -1.56 3.18 -14.15
CA VAL A 97 -1.74 1.73 -14.10
C VAL A 97 -3.16 1.41 -13.68
N CYS A 98 -3.85 0.53 -14.41
CA CYS A 98 -5.15 0.00 -13.99
C CYS A 98 -4.96 -1.36 -13.31
N GLU A 99 -5.38 -1.47 -12.05
CA GLU A 99 -5.45 -2.74 -11.31
C GLU A 99 -6.93 -3.06 -10.99
N PRO A 100 -7.56 -3.97 -11.75
CA PRO A 100 -8.98 -4.27 -11.57
C PRO A 100 -9.28 -5.07 -10.31
N ARG A 101 -8.30 -5.81 -9.77
CA ARG A 101 -8.47 -6.59 -8.54
C ARG A 101 -8.53 -5.65 -7.35
N ARG A 102 -9.66 -5.66 -6.68
CA ARG A 102 -9.91 -4.77 -5.54
C ARG A 102 -8.99 -5.07 -4.37
N GLY A 103 -8.32 -4.05 -3.84
CA GLY A 103 -7.52 -4.11 -2.62
C GLY A 103 -6.24 -3.29 -2.69
N LEU A 104 -5.92 -2.57 -1.62
CA LEU A 104 -4.74 -1.71 -1.54
C LEU A 104 -3.43 -2.50 -1.75
N ALA A 105 -3.35 -3.71 -1.19
CA ALA A 105 -2.18 -4.59 -1.38
C ALA A 105 -2.01 -4.99 -2.86
N ALA A 106 -3.09 -5.31 -3.58
CA ALA A 106 -3.05 -5.61 -5.02
C ALA A 106 -2.58 -4.37 -5.81
N ALA A 107 -3.12 -3.19 -5.48
CA ALA A 107 -2.70 -1.94 -6.12
C ALA A 107 -1.21 -1.62 -5.87
N ARG A 108 -0.72 -1.79 -4.63
CA ARG A 108 0.70 -1.61 -4.31
C ARG A 108 1.58 -2.61 -5.06
N ASN A 109 1.14 -3.86 -5.22
CA ASN A 109 1.84 -4.88 -6.01
C ASN A 109 1.92 -4.49 -7.50
N ALA A 110 0.83 -3.98 -8.07
CA ALA A 110 0.83 -3.47 -9.45
C ALA A 110 1.79 -2.27 -9.61
N GLY A 111 1.82 -1.36 -8.62
CA GLY A 111 2.75 -0.26 -8.57
C GLY A 111 4.21 -0.72 -8.50
N LEU A 112 4.52 -1.69 -7.62
CA LEU A 112 5.85 -2.30 -7.51
C LEU A 112 6.34 -2.90 -8.84
N ALA A 113 5.45 -3.56 -9.56
CA ALA A 113 5.79 -4.18 -10.84
C ALA A 113 6.13 -3.15 -11.94
N ARG A 114 5.62 -1.93 -11.83
CA ARG A 114 5.82 -0.86 -12.83
C ARG A 114 6.92 0.13 -12.46
N ALA A 115 7.15 0.31 -11.18
CA ALA A 115 8.17 1.21 -10.67
C ALA A 115 9.58 0.76 -11.13
N ARG A 116 10.45 1.70 -11.53
CA ARG A 116 11.81 1.44 -12.03
C ARG A 116 12.90 2.06 -11.17
N GLY A 117 12.55 3.01 -10.31
CA GLY A 117 13.46 3.75 -9.45
C GLY A 117 14.26 2.86 -8.50
N ARG A 118 15.45 3.30 -8.15
CA ARG A 118 16.31 2.64 -7.16
C ARG A 118 15.69 2.68 -5.77
N VAL A 119 15.03 3.78 -5.45
CA VAL A 119 14.26 3.98 -4.20
C VAL A 119 12.78 4.00 -4.54
N LEU A 120 12.00 3.23 -3.81
CA LEU A 120 10.55 3.14 -3.93
C LEU A 120 9.93 3.93 -2.78
N VAL A 121 8.95 4.78 -3.09
CA VAL A 121 8.25 5.66 -2.14
C VAL A 121 6.75 5.43 -2.27
N PHE A 122 6.12 4.88 -1.23
CA PHE A 122 4.68 4.75 -1.16
C PHE A 122 4.07 5.99 -0.51
N VAL A 123 3.12 6.61 -1.20
CA VAL A 123 2.34 7.75 -0.73
C VAL A 123 0.86 7.46 -0.97
N ASP A 124 0.00 7.70 0.00
CA ASP A 124 -1.45 7.55 -0.20
C ASP A 124 -2.00 8.78 -0.96
N ASP A 125 -3.10 8.59 -1.69
CA ASP A 125 -3.69 9.60 -2.58
C ASP A 125 -4.25 10.85 -1.86
N ASP A 126 -4.39 10.79 -0.53
CA ASP A 126 -4.78 11.91 0.35
C ASP A 126 -3.60 12.49 1.14
N CYS A 127 -2.37 12.20 0.71
CA CYS A 127 -1.17 12.75 1.31
C CYS A 127 -0.48 13.76 0.40
N GLN A 128 0.15 14.76 1.00
CA GLN A 128 0.98 15.75 0.30
C GLN A 128 2.40 15.70 0.88
N VAL A 129 3.41 15.59 0.03
CA VAL A 129 4.81 15.57 0.46
C VAL A 129 5.28 16.99 0.77
N HIS A 130 6.17 17.14 1.78
CA HIS A 130 6.83 18.41 2.07
C HIS A 130 7.78 18.79 0.92
N GLY A 131 8.03 20.10 0.73
CA GLY A 131 8.90 20.59 -0.34
C GLY A 131 10.31 19.99 -0.33
N ASP A 132 10.88 19.74 0.85
CA ASP A 132 12.22 19.19 1.02
C ASP A 132 12.28 17.67 0.99
N TYR A 133 11.15 17.00 0.72
CA TYR A 133 11.03 15.54 0.82
C TYR A 133 12.08 14.78 0.00
N LEU A 134 12.40 15.24 -1.21
CA LEU A 134 13.42 14.61 -2.05
C LEU A 134 14.84 14.80 -1.54
N SER A 135 15.16 15.98 -0.97
CA SER A 135 16.48 16.19 -0.35
C SER A 135 16.67 15.33 0.90
N ASP A 136 15.61 15.17 1.68
CA ASP A 136 15.61 14.28 2.86
C ASP A 136 15.78 12.81 2.42
N LEU A 137 15.04 12.40 1.40
CA LEU A 137 15.15 11.06 0.83
C LEU A 137 16.57 10.78 0.31
N GLN A 138 17.17 11.71 -0.42
CA GLN A 138 18.54 11.61 -0.92
C GLN A 138 19.55 11.43 0.22
N ARG A 139 19.40 12.22 1.31
CA ARG A 139 20.24 12.13 2.50
C ARG A 139 20.19 10.75 3.15
N HIS A 140 19.00 10.13 3.18
CA HIS A 140 18.78 8.83 3.82
C HIS A 140 19.09 7.62 2.93
N TYR A 141 19.12 7.78 1.60
CA TYR A 141 19.32 6.68 0.67
C TYR A 141 20.59 6.77 -0.18
N GLY A 142 21.51 7.68 0.16
CA GLY A 142 22.78 7.86 -0.55
C GLY A 142 23.76 6.67 -0.44
N THR A 143 23.68 5.87 0.63
CA THR A 143 24.65 4.82 0.97
C THR A 143 24.34 3.44 0.42
N GLY A 144 23.23 3.23 -0.27
CA GLY A 144 22.87 1.92 -0.83
C GLY A 144 22.44 0.86 0.19
N GLU A 145 22.20 1.22 1.45
CA GLU A 145 21.75 0.29 2.48
C GLU A 145 20.37 -0.30 2.18
N ARG A 146 20.24 -1.62 2.34
CA ARG A 146 18.95 -2.32 2.26
C ARG A 146 18.14 -2.06 3.53
N VAL A 147 17.28 -1.07 3.49
CA VAL A 147 16.51 -0.59 4.64
C VAL A 147 15.09 -0.23 4.20
N VAL A 148 14.12 -0.40 5.10
CA VAL A 148 12.76 0.17 4.98
C VAL A 148 12.71 1.35 5.92
N ARG A 149 12.28 2.52 5.43
CA ARG A 149 12.13 3.73 6.25
C ARG A 149 10.70 4.27 6.14
N GLY A 150 10.26 4.89 7.23
CA GLY A 150 9.08 5.74 7.23
C GLY A 150 9.40 7.10 7.78
N GLY A 151 8.70 8.09 7.30
CA GLY A 151 8.86 9.46 7.74
C GLY A 151 7.73 9.95 8.63
N ARG A 152 7.83 11.21 9.01
CA ARG A 152 6.82 11.91 9.80
C ARG A 152 5.53 12.09 9.00
N VAL A 153 4.41 11.88 9.67
CA VAL A 153 3.07 12.05 9.12
C VAL A 153 2.34 13.07 9.97
N GLU A 154 2.20 14.28 9.44
CA GLU A 154 1.48 15.38 10.05
C GLU A 154 0.02 15.38 9.62
N ILE A 155 -0.82 16.04 10.41
CA ILE A 155 -2.22 16.28 10.03
C ILE A 155 -2.25 17.37 8.95
N GLY A 156 -2.91 17.07 7.82
CA GLY A 156 -2.99 18.00 6.69
C GLY A 156 -4.10 19.05 6.84
N ASP A 157 -5.19 18.72 7.52
CA ASP A 157 -6.28 19.64 7.84
C ASP A 157 -6.50 19.66 9.36
N ALA A 158 -6.36 20.82 9.99
CA ALA A 158 -6.52 20.99 11.43
C ALA A 158 -7.92 20.60 11.96
N ARG A 159 -8.92 20.45 11.08
CA ARG A 159 -10.27 19.99 11.43
C ARG A 159 -10.35 18.46 11.56
N ASP A 160 -9.36 17.72 11.05
CA ASP A 160 -9.33 16.27 11.10
C ASP A 160 -8.89 15.80 12.49
N LEU A 161 -9.44 14.68 12.95
CA LEU A 161 -9.07 14.10 14.24
C LEU A 161 -7.65 13.50 14.17
N PRO A 162 -6.85 13.57 15.26
CA PRO A 162 -5.45 13.14 15.26
C PRO A 162 -5.32 11.61 15.27
N PHE A 163 -5.63 10.98 14.14
CA PHE A 163 -5.53 9.54 13.94
C PHE A 163 -4.74 9.25 12.65
N THR A 164 -4.02 8.14 12.59
CA THR A 164 -3.12 7.81 11.46
C THR A 164 -2.06 8.87 11.18
N ILE A 165 -1.50 9.42 12.26
CA ILE A 165 -0.38 10.38 12.22
C ILE A 165 0.78 9.88 13.09
N LYS A 166 1.99 10.31 12.78
CA LYS A 166 3.20 10.04 13.59
C LYS A 166 4.08 11.28 13.59
N ARG A 167 4.13 11.97 14.74
CA ARG A 167 4.76 13.29 14.91
C ARG A 167 6.07 13.24 15.70
N SER A 168 6.55 12.07 16.07
CA SER A 168 7.82 11.93 16.79
C SER A 168 8.92 12.67 16.04
N LEU A 169 9.76 13.41 16.76
CA LEU A 169 10.95 14.07 16.22
C LEU A 169 12.22 13.23 16.45
N VAL A 170 12.06 12.05 17.04
CA VAL A 170 13.16 11.15 17.36
C VAL A 170 13.25 10.05 16.32
N ARG A 171 14.47 9.81 15.79
CA ARG A 171 14.74 8.66 14.94
C ARG A 171 14.63 7.38 15.78
N GLU A 172 13.93 6.39 15.24
CA GLU A 172 13.65 5.14 15.93
C GLU A 172 13.98 3.95 15.01
N ARG A 173 14.29 2.80 15.61
CA ARG A 173 14.44 1.53 14.88
C ARG A 173 13.43 0.53 15.42
N LEU A 174 12.77 -0.19 14.53
CA LEU A 174 11.82 -1.24 14.90
C LEU A 174 12.59 -2.42 15.51
N THR A 175 12.23 -2.75 16.74
CA THR A 175 12.73 -3.92 17.48
C THR A 175 11.55 -4.81 17.88
N SER A 176 11.85 -6.00 18.40
CA SER A 176 10.83 -6.90 18.95
C SER A 176 10.06 -6.32 20.15
N ASP A 177 10.56 -5.22 20.75
CA ASP A 177 9.91 -4.57 21.90
C ASP A 177 8.86 -3.55 21.50
N VAL A 178 8.86 -3.12 20.24
CA VAL A 178 7.95 -2.12 19.70
C VAL A 178 6.86 -2.80 18.86
N HIS A 179 5.61 -2.34 19.00
CA HIS A 179 4.52 -2.82 18.15
C HIS A 179 4.76 -2.34 16.71
N PRO A 180 4.74 -3.22 15.70
CA PRO A 180 5.04 -2.84 14.32
C PRO A 180 3.93 -1.99 13.67
N GLY A 181 2.67 -2.14 14.12
CA GLY A 181 1.55 -1.34 13.61
C GLY A 181 1.70 0.13 13.98
N GLY A 182 1.69 1.00 12.98
CA GLY A 182 1.90 2.44 13.15
C GLY A 182 3.37 2.84 13.37
N PHE A 183 4.32 1.90 13.35
CA PHE A 183 5.75 2.23 13.45
C PHE A 183 6.23 2.98 12.20
N VAL A 184 5.95 2.45 11.02
CA VAL A 184 5.99 3.14 9.73
C VAL A 184 4.59 3.06 9.15
N LEU A 185 4.03 4.21 8.79
CA LEU A 185 2.71 4.28 8.16
C LEU A 185 2.86 4.03 6.65
N GLY A 186 1.99 3.21 6.09
CA GLY A 186 2.02 2.83 4.68
C GLY A 186 1.91 4.00 3.71
N CYS A 187 1.36 5.13 4.17
CA CYS A 187 1.26 6.38 3.42
C CYS A 187 2.59 7.17 3.33
N ASN A 188 3.61 6.77 4.10
CA ASN A 188 4.96 7.35 4.05
C ASN A 188 5.99 6.26 4.28
N MET A 189 5.99 5.25 3.42
CA MET A 189 6.89 4.11 3.49
C MET A 189 7.84 4.12 2.29
N THR A 190 9.13 4.04 2.57
CA THR A 190 10.19 4.10 1.57
C THR A 190 11.15 2.92 1.71
N MET A 191 11.76 2.48 0.61
CA MET A 191 12.73 1.41 0.64
C MET A 191 13.59 1.35 -0.63
N HIS A 192 14.76 0.74 -0.53
CA HIS A 192 15.48 0.31 -1.73
C HIS A 192 14.72 -0.78 -2.48
N ARG A 193 14.79 -0.76 -3.81
CA ARG A 193 14.25 -1.82 -4.67
C ARG A 193 14.76 -3.21 -4.29
N ASP A 194 16.02 -3.35 -3.95
CA ASP A 194 16.61 -4.63 -3.52
C ASP A 194 16.02 -5.14 -2.20
N ALA A 195 15.66 -4.23 -1.28
CA ALA A 195 14.93 -4.60 -0.08
C ALA A 195 13.54 -5.09 -0.44
N ALA A 196 12.81 -4.37 -1.31
CA ALA A 196 11.50 -4.79 -1.78
C ALA A 196 11.53 -6.15 -2.49
N ALA A 197 12.53 -6.40 -3.35
CA ALA A 197 12.70 -7.67 -4.04
C ALA A 197 12.91 -8.84 -3.05
N ARG A 198 13.64 -8.63 -1.96
CA ARG A 198 13.84 -9.65 -0.92
C ARG A 198 12.61 -9.87 -0.04
N ILE A 199 11.89 -8.80 0.32
CA ILE A 199 10.67 -8.89 1.14
C ILE A 199 9.55 -9.53 0.32
N GLY A 200 9.49 -9.27 -1.00
CA GLY A 200 8.48 -9.77 -1.93
C GLY A 200 7.23 -8.90 -1.96
N LEU A 201 6.15 -9.43 -2.50
CA LEU A 201 4.89 -8.73 -2.70
C LEU A 201 4.14 -8.51 -1.38
N PHE A 202 3.26 -7.50 -1.36
CA PHE A 202 2.28 -7.34 -0.29
C PHE A 202 1.28 -8.51 -0.29
N ASP A 203 0.89 -8.97 0.88
CA ASP A 203 -0.08 -10.04 1.03
C ASP A 203 -1.51 -9.49 0.85
N GLU A 204 -2.16 -9.85 -0.26
CA GLU A 204 -3.46 -9.34 -0.67
C GLU A 204 -4.63 -9.74 0.25
N ARG A 205 -4.40 -10.59 1.24
CA ARG A 205 -5.37 -10.87 2.31
C ARG A 205 -5.53 -9.70 3.27
N PHE A 206 -4.52 -8.84 3.37
CA PHE A 206 -4.46 -7.64 4.19
C PHE A 206 -4.78 -6.37 3.38
N GLY A 207 -4.93 -5.25 4.09
CA GLY A 207 -5.12 -3.94 3.49
C GLY A 207 -6.58 -3.56 3.21
N ALA A 208 -6.77 -2.28 2.98
CA ALA A 208 -8.09 -1.74 2.63
C ALA A 208 -8.63 -2.42 1.38
N GLY A 209 -9.90 -2.86 1.45
CA GLY A 209 -10.55 -3.63 0.37
C GLY A 209 -10.24 -5.14 0.40
N GLY A 210 -9.23 -5.58 1.13
CA GLY A 210 -8.92 -6.98 1.37
C GLY A 210 -9.77 -7.61 2.49
N PRO A 211 -9.73 -8.95 2.64
CA PRO A 211 -10.49 -9.66 3.67
C PRO A 211 -10.21 -9.18 5.10
N LEU A 212 -8.96 -8.88 5.42
CA LEU A 212 -8.53 -8.45 6.77
C LEU A 212 -8.50 -6.93 6.94
N ARG A 213 -8.82 -6.16 5.90
CA ARG A 213 -9.11 -4.72 5.88
C ARG A 213 -7.94 -3.78 6.20
N SER A 214 -6.82 -4.27 6.77
CA SER A 214 -5.66 -3.46 7.15
C SER A 214 -4.42 -4.33 7.34
N ALA A 215 -3.32 -3.72 7.81
CA ALA A 215 -2.06 -4.36 8.22
C ALA A 215 -1.22 -4.96 7.06
N GLU A 216 -1.44 -4.56 5.82
CA GLU A 216 -0.58 -4.94 4.69
C GLU A 216 0.81 -4.33 4.79
N ASP A 217 0.91 -3.09 5.26
CA ASP A 217 2.16 -2.40 5.56
C ASP A 217 2.85 -3.01 6.78
N THR A 218 2.10 -3.26 7.84
CA THR A 218 2.61 -3.88 9.07
C THR A 218 3.14 -5.29 8.80
N ASP A 219 2.45 -6.09 7.97
CA ASP A 219 2.94 -7.39 7.50
C ASP A 219 4.27 -7.26 6.75
N TYR A 220 4.37 -6.23 5.92
CA TYR A 220 5.58 -5.94 5.15
C TYR A 220 6.76 -5.62 6.08
N LEU A 221 6.54 -4.80 7.12
CA LEU A 221 7.56 -4.48 8.12
C LEU A 221 7.99 -5.71 8.93
N VAL A 222 7.05 -6.55 9.35
CA VAL A 222 7.39 -7.80 10.08
C VAL A 222 8.24 -8.72 9.21
N ARG A 223 7.91 -8.88 7.93
CA ARG A 223 8.71 -9.67 6.99
C ARG A 223 10.10 -9.08 6.78
N ALA A 224 10.23 -7.75 6.70
CA ALA A 224 11.53 -7.08 6.63
C ALA A 224 12.40 -7.41 7.84
N VAL A 225 11.85 -7.28 9.06
CA VAL A 225 12.57 -7.61 10.30
C VAL A 225 12.99 -9.09 10.33
N LEU A 226 12.12 -10.01 9.94
CA LEU A 226 12.42 -11.45 9.89
C LEU A 226 13.52 -11.79 8.88
N LEU A 227 13.69 -10.98 7.84
CA LEU A 227 14.77 -11.10 6.85
C LEU A 227 16.06 -10.37 7.25
N GLY A 228 16.10 -9.77 8.44
CA GLY A 228 17.24 -8.98 8.92
C GLY A 228 17.37 -7.62 8.22
N ILE A 229 16.34 -7.16 7.52
CA ILE A 229 16.32 -5.84 6.88
C ILE A 229 15.90 -4.81 7.95
N PRO A 230 16.73 -3.79 8.23
CA PRO A 230 16.38 -2.74 9.18
C PRO A 230 15.09 -2.02 8.79
N VAL A 231 14.27 -1.70 9.80
CA VAL A 231 13.10 -0.83 9.65
C VAL A 231 13.30 0.37 10.56
N GLU A 232 13.30 1.57 9.99
CA GLU A 232 13.62 2.81 10.69
C GLU A 232 12.53 3.85 10.48
N TYR A 233 12.29 4.64 11.52
CA TYR A 233 11.53 5.87 11.43
C TYR A 233 12.51 7.05 11.41
N VAL A 234 12.39 7.94 10.43
CA VAL A 234 13.21 9.14 10.24
C VAL A 234 12.32 10.36 10.12
N PRO A 235 12.31 11.28 11.10
CA PRO A 235 11.32 12.35 11.20
C PRO A 235 11.42 13.43 10.11
N ASP A 236 12.56 13.51 9.40
CA ASP A 236 12.80 14.53 8.37
C ASP A 236 11.84 14.33 7.18
N MET A 237 11.70 13.10 6.68
CA MET A 237 10.82 12.78 5.54
C MET A 237 9.36 13.01 5.91
N THR A 238 8.87 14.23 5.74
CA THR A 238 7.55 14.67 6.21
C THR A 238 6.51 14.65 5.10
N ILE A 239 5.32 14.14 5.42
CA ILE A 239 4.11 14.30 4.61
C ILE A 239 2.97 14.88 5.46
N PHE A 240 1.98 15.47 4.78
CA PHE A 240 0.74 15.97 5.36
C PHE A 240 -0.41 15.07 4.92
N HIS A 241 -1.13 14.47 5.88
CA HIS A 241 -2.21 13.52 5.62
C HIS A 241 -3.56 14.20 5.75
N HIS A 242 -4.27 14.35 4.64
CA HIS A 242 -5.58 14.98 4.53
C HIS A 242 -6.69 13.92 4.52
N HIS A 243 -6.74 13.09 5.56
CA HIS A 243 -7.62 11.92 5.60
C HIS A 243 -9.11 12.24 5.74
N GLY A 244 -9.49 13.48 6.07
CA GLY A 244 -10.88 13.95 6.10
C GLY A 244 -11.74 13.38 7.22
N ARG A 245 -11.16 12.68 8.21
CA ARG A 245 -11.91 12.02 9.29
C ARG A 245 -12.13 12.98 10.45
N ARG A 246 -13.34 13.54 10.51
CA ARG A 246 -13.78 14.51 11.52
C ARG A 246 -14.80 13.93 12.50
N ASP A 247 -15.32 12.75 12.20
CA ASP A 247 -16.28 12.03 13.04
C ASP A 247 -15.59 10.89 13.80
N ARG A 248 -15.86 10.85 15.09
CA ARG A 248 -15.35 9.83 16.00
C ARG A 248 -15.77 8.41 15.61
N LYS A 249 -17.01 8.22 15.12
CA LYS A 249 -17.49 6.89 14.69
C LYS A 249 -16.67 6.37 13.51
N ALA A 250 -16.22 7.25 12.61
CA ALA A 250 -15.33 6.88 11.51
C ALA A 250 -13.96 6.41 12.05
N ILE A 251 -13.42 7.08 13.07
CA ILE A 251 -12.18 6.67 13.75
C ILE A 251 -12.36 5.32 14.45
N GLU A 252 -13.44 5.14 15.20
CA GLU A 252 -13.74 3.87 15.90
C GLU A 252 -13.85 2.70 14.92
N LYS A 253 -14.50 2.91 13.77
CA LYS A 253 -14.59 1.90 12.71
C LYS A 253 -13.21 1.55 12.16
N LEU A 254 -12.40 2.56 11.83
CA LEU A 254 -11.05 2.37 11.29
C LEU A 254 -10.15 1.66 12.33
N HIS A 255 -10.24 2.04 13.60
CA HIS A 255 -9.50 1.38 14.67
C HIS A 255 -9.87 -0.11 14.80
N ARG A 256 -11.16 -0.46 14.68
CA ARG A 256 -11.59 -1.87 14.63
C ARG A 256 -11.04 -2.61 13.43
N ASP A 257 -11.03 -1.98 12.25
CA ASP A 257 -10.45 -2.57 11.04
C ASP A 257 -8.94 -2.81 11.19
N TYR A 258 -8.21 -1.89 11.85
CA TYR A 258 -6.79 -2.08 12.19
C TYR A 258 -6.58 -3.25 13.16
N CYS A 259 -7.39 -3.35 14.19
CA CYS A 259 -7.33 -4.46 15.14
C CYS A 259 -7.62 -5.80 14.46
N LEU A 260 -8.57 -5.85 13.52
CA LEU A 260 -8.88 -7.06 12.75
C LEU A 260 -7.66 -7.51 11.94
N GLY A 261 -7.01 -6.61 11.22
CA GLY A 261 -5.78 -6.91 10.47
C GLY A 261 -4.64 -7.39 11.37
N ASN A 262 -4.43 -6.71 12.51
CA ASN A 262 -3.41 -7.09 13.49
C ASN A 262 -3.62 -8.50 14.05
N GLY A 263 -4.86 -8.94 14.26
CA GLY A 263 -5.16 -10.30 14.68
C GLY A 263 -4.75 -11.34 13.63
N GLY A 264 -5.06 -11.09 12.35
CA GLY A 264 -4.60 -11.92 11.25
C GLY A 264 -3.09 -11.95 11.11
N LEU A 265 -2.43 -10.81 11.26
CA LEU A 265 -0.98 -10.64 11.28
C LEU A 265 -0.33 -11.48 12.38
N CYS A 266 -0.86 -11.40 13.59
CA CYS A 266 -0.35 -12.14 14.73
C CYS A 266 -0.39 -13.65 14.47
N LEU A 267 -1.51 -14.18 13.97
CA LEU A 267 -1.62 -15.60 13.63
C LEU A 267 -0.70 -16.00 12.47
N LYS A 268 -0.57 -15.16 11.44
CA LYS A 268 0.33 -15.40 10.30
C LYS A 268 1.77 -15.61 10.76
N HIS A 269 2.23 -14.80 11.69
CA HIS A 269 3.64 -14.74 12.08
C HIS A 269 3.95 -15.39 13.43
N VAL A 270 2.98 -15.97 14.12
CA VAL A 270 3.14 -16.49 15.50
C VAL A 270 4.35 -17.45 15.65
N ARG A 271 4.67 -18.25 14.63
CA ARG A 271 5.79 -19.20 14.67
C ARG A 271 7.16 -18.54 14.51
N HIS A 272 7.25 -17.43 13.76
CA HIS A 272 8.51 -16.78 13.41
C HIS A 272 8.73 -15.46 14.17
N ALA A 273 7.66 -14.83 14.64
CA ALA A 273 7.66 -13.61 15.42
C ALA A 273 6.76 -13.73 16.67
N PRO A 274 7.06 -14.68 17.61
CA PRO A 274 6.23 -14.88 18.80
C PRO A 274 6.16 -13.65 19.70
N TRP A 275 7.10 -12.72 19.56
CA TRP A 275 7.10 -11.45 20.27
C TRP A 275 5.84 -10.60 19.99
N LEU A 276 5.14 -10.81 18.88
CA LEU A 276 3.87 -10.15 18.58
C LEU A 276 2.79 -10.50 19.63
N LEU A 277 2.82 -11.71 20.20
CA LEU A 277 1.88 -12.13 21.24
C LEU A 277 2.00 -11.30 22.52
N ARG A 278 3.19 -10.74 22.82
CA ARG A 278 3.37 -9.86 23.96
C ARG A 278 2.48 -8.62 23.89
N HIS A 279 2.35 -8.06 22.69
CA HIS A 279 1.48 -6.89 22.48
C HIS A 279 0.00 -7.24 22.66
N PHE A 280 -0.41 -8.42 22.24
CA PHE A 280 -1.77 -8.92 22.50
C PHE A 280 -1.99 -9.17 24.00
N TYR A 281 -1.03 -9.78 24.69
CA TYR A 281 -1.09 -9.94 26.15
C TYR A 281 -1.28 -8.60 26.88
N TRP A 282 -0.51 -7.57 26.50
CA TRP A 282 -0.66 -6.24 27.10
C TRP A 282 -2.01 -5.61 26.77
N ALA A 283 -2.57 -5.81 25.59
CA ALA A 283 -3.91 -5.35 25.24
C ALA A 283 -4.98 -6.01 26.10
N VAL A 284 -4.91 -7.32 26.31
CA VAL A 284 -5.81 -8.07 27.20
C VAL A 284 -5.71 -7.54 28.63
N ARG A 285 -4.49 -7.46 29.18
CA ARG A 285 -4.25 -6.93 30.53
C ARG A 285 -4.81 -5.52 30.72
N SER A 286 -4.61 -4.65 29.72
CA SER A 286 -5.10 -3.27 29.77
C SER A 286 -6.63 -3.21 29.65
N ALA A 287 -7.26 -4.06 28.84
CA ALA A 287 -8.71 -4.16 28.78
C ALA A 287 -9.34 -4.52 30.14
N PHE A 288 -8.74 -5.48 30.87
CA PHE A 288 -9.20 -5.81 32.23
C PHE A 288 -8.97 -4.66 33.22
N ARG A 289 -7.86 -3.93 33.11
CA ARG A 289 -7.62 -2.75 33.97
C ARG A 289 -8.63 -1.64 33.70
N GLU A 290 -9.08 -1.48 32.46
CA GLU A 290 -10.11 -0.51 32.09
C GLU A 290 -11.44 -0.76 32.82
N LEU A 291 -11.77 -2.02 33.15
CA LEU A 291 -12.98 -2.36 33.93
C LEU A 291 -12.93 -1.81 35.36
N VAL A 292 -11.75 -1.61 35.93
CA VAL A 292 -11.54 -1.06 37.30
C VAL A 292 -10.97 0.37 37.22
N ASN A 293 -11.50 1.18 36.33
CA ASN A 293 -11.13 2.59 36.12
C ASN A 293 -9.67 2.81 35.63
N GLY A 294 -9.05 1.82 34.99
CA GLY A 294 -7.77 2.01 34.34
C GLY A 294 -7.87 2.90 33.06
N PRO A 295 -6.74 3.36 32.54
CA PRO A 295 -6.73 4.26 31.39
C PRO A 295 -7.27 3.57 30.13
N ARG A 296 -7.95 4.32 29.29
CA ARG A 296 -8.36 3.91 27.94
C ARG A 296 -7.15 3.79 27.03
N PHE A 297 -7.32 3.09 25.90
CA PHE A 297 -6.31 2.97 24.86
C PHE A 297 -5.89 4.37 24.33
N ASP A 298 -6.87 5.21 24.06
CA ASP A 298 -6.67 6.60 23.70
C ASP A 298 -7.71 7.45 24.45
N CYS A 299 -7.22 8.36 25.31
CA CYS A 299 -8.07 9.20 26.13
C CYS A 299 -8.69 10.36 25.35
N GLU A 300 -7.98 10.92 24.37
CA GLU A 300 -8.43 12.02 23.52
C GLU A 300 -9.55 11.55 22.59
N LEU A 301 -9.30 10.48 21.87
CA LEU A 301 -10.28 9.84 20.97
C LEU A 301 -11.27 8.93 21.71
N LYS A 302 -11.08 8.75 23.03
CA LYS A 302 -11.89 7.87 23.91
C LYS A 302 -11.98 6.42 23.43
N LEU A 303 -10.94 5.91 22.77
CA LEU A 303 -10.89 4.52 22.31
C LEU A 303 -10.62 3.58 23.51
N SER A 304 -11.30 2.43 23.51
CA SER A 304 -11.17 1.39 24.54
C SER A 304 -10.21 0.30 24.07
N HIS A 305 -9.63 -0.45 25.02
CA HIS A 305 -8.83 -1.65 24.76
C HIS A 305 -9.68 -2.86 24.33
N TRP A 306 -10.98 -2.90 24.66
CA TRP A 306 -11.84 -4.05 24.36
C TRP A 306 -11.97 -4.34 22.85
N PRO A 307 -12.18 -3.35 21.96
CA PRO A 307 -12.15 -3.59 20.52
C PRO A 307 -10.85 -4.20 20.05
N ILE A 308 -9.70 -3.84 20.68
CA ILE A 308 -8.40 -4.44 20.34
C ILE A 308 -8.43 -5.94 20.58
N VAL A 309 -8.87 -6.37 21.77
CA VAL A 309 -8.93 -7.80 22.13
C VAL A 309 -9.87 -8.56 21.21
N VAL A 310 -11.12 -8.11 21.11
CA VAL A 310 -12.16 -8.80 20.36
C VAL A 310 -11.83 -8.88 18.88
N MET A 311 -11.42 -7.75 18.27
CA MET A 311 -11.15 -7.71 16.84
C MET A 311 -9.86 -8.46 16.47
N ASN A 312 -8.84 -8.51 17.34
CA ASN A 312 -7.67 -9.35 17.12
C ASN A 312 -8.04 -10.84 17.11
N LEU A 313 -8.89 -11.30 18.04
CA LEU A 313 -9.36 -12.69 18.03
C LEU A 313 -10.15 -13.02 16.77
N LEU A 314 -11.07 -12.12 16.37
CA LEU A 314 -11.83 -12.27 15.12
C LEU A 314 -10.93 -12.26 13.89
N GLY A 315 -9.91 -11.40 13.87
CA GLY A 315 -8.93 -11.34 12.79
C GLY A 315 -8.11 -12.60 12.67
N ALA A 316 -7.66 -13.16 13.79
CA ALA A 316 -6.95 -14.44 13.83
C ALA A 316 -7.85 -15.58 13.33
N ALA A 317 -9.09 -15.67 13.82
CA ALA A 317 -10.05 -16.66 13.34
C ALA A 317 -10.32 -16.54 11.84
N LYS A 318 -10.53 -15.31 11.35
CA LYS A 318 -10.74 -15.05 9.92
C LYS A 318 -9.53 -15.44 9.08
N PHE A 319 -8.33 -15.15 9.54
CA PHE A 319 -7.10 -15.57 8.84
C PHE A 319 -6.97 -17.10 8.79
N ALA A 320 -7.31 -17.82 9.88
CA ALA A 320 -7.34 -19.27 9.90
C ALA A 320 -8.30 -19.83 8.84
N VAL A 321 -9.52 -19.27 8.74
CA VAL A 321 -10.48 -19.64 7.70
C VAL A 321 -9.92 -19.40 6.30
N LEU A 322 -9.27 -18.25 6.06
CA LEU A 322 -8.64 -17.95 4.77
C LEU A 322 -7.50 -18.91 4.41
N LEU A 323 -6.79 -19.47 5.40
CA LEU A 323 -5.78 -20.51 5.16
C LEU A 323 -6.42 -21.83 4.75
N LEU A 324 -7.53 -22.20 5.39
CA LEU A 324 -8.26 -23.44 5.09
C LEU A 324 -9.01 -23.39 3.76
N ALA A 325 -9.51 -22.20 3.39
CA ALA A 325 -10.25 -22.00 2.14
C ALA A 325 -9.34 -22.00 0.90
N ARG A 326 -8.02 -21.83 1.05
CA ARG A 326 -7.07 -22.01 -0.05
C ARG A 326 -6.99 -23.48 -0.43
N ARG A 327 -7.71 -23.89 -1.47
CA ARG A 327 -7.33 -25.07 -2.25
C ARG A 327 -5.94 -24.78 -2.83
N PRO A 328 -5.01 -25.75 -2.85
CA PRO A 328 -3.74 -25.57 -3.53
C PRO A 328 -4.06 -25.29 -5.01
N GLU A 329 -3.86 -24.04 -5.46
CA GLU A 329 -3.77 -23.77 -6.90
C GLU A 329 -2.59 -24.61 -7.40
N ALA A 330 -2.86 -25.51 -8.33
CA ALA A 330 -1.83 -26.22 -9.05
C ALA A 330 -0.86 -25.19 -9.66
N PRO A 331 0.45 -25.43 -9.65
CA PRO A 331 1.46 -24.44 -10.01
C PRO A 331 1.44 -24.14 -11.51
N GLN A 332 0.58 -23.24 -11.95
CA GLN A 332 0.53 -22.76 -13.35
C GLN A 332 1.87 -22.14 -13.79
N VAL A 333 2.60 -21.51 -12.89
CA VAL A 333 3.91 -20.90 -13.20
C VAL A 333 4.96 -21.94 -13.63
N ARG A 334 4.88 -23.21 -13.16
CA ARG A 334 5.81 -24.25 -13.61
C ARG A 334 5.48 -24.80 -14.99
N GLN A 335 4.22 -24.79 -15.40
CA GLN A 335 3.83 -25.28 -16.72
C GLN A 335 4.22 -24.30 -17.82
N ASP A 336 4.10 -23.00 -17.59
CA ASP A 336 4.51 -21.98 -18.56
C ASP A 336 6.04 -21.92 -18.72
N GLN A 337 6.78 -22.08 -17.62
CA GLN A 337 8.25 -22.13 -17.66
C GLN A 337 8.74 -23.40 -18.36
N GLN A 338 8.13 -24.56 -18.08
CA GLN A 338 8.47 -25.81 -18.76
C GLN A 338 8.08 -25.79 -20.24
N ALA A 339 6.97 -25.14 -20.61
CA ALA A 339 6.59 -24.97 -22.00
C ALA A 339 7.53 -24.01 -22.75
N GLN A 340 8.04 -22.96 -22.12
CA GLN A 340 9.05 -22.08 -22.68
C GLN A 340 10.39 -22.78 -22.84
N ASP A 341 10.85 -23.52 -21.84
CA ASP A 341 12.09 -24.30 -21.90
C ASP A 341 12.03 -25.42 -22.95
N GLN A 342 10.86 -26.06 -23.13
CA GLN A 342 10.67 -27.07 -24.20
C GLN A 342 10.69 -26.46 -25.60
N ARG A 343 10.13 -25.24 -25.79
CA ARG A 343 10.19 -24.51 -27.06
C ARG A 343 11.62 -24.07 -27.38
N ALA A 344 12.32 -23.52 -26.39
CA ALA A 344 13.73 -23.11 -26.57
C ALA A 344 14.63 -24.31 -26.91
N ASN A 345 14.42 -25.46 -26.29
CA ASN A 345 15.17 -26.69 -26.60
C ASN A 345 14.79 -27.32 -27.96
N ALA A 346 13.54 -27.15 -28.42
CA ALA A 346 13.13 -27.59 -29.74
C ALA A 346 13.75 -26.73 -30.85
N GLU A 347 13.79 -25.41 -30.67
CA GLU A 347 14.44 -24.48 -31.62
C GLU A 347 15.96 -24.65 -31.68
N ALA A 348 16.61 -24.98 -30.55
CA ALA A 348 18.04 -25.28 -30.53
C ALA A 348 18.39 -26.57 -31.28
N ARG A 349 17.50 -27.56 -31.34
CA ARG A 349 17.71 -28.83 -32.07
C ARG A 349 17.51 -28.69 -33.59
N VAL A 350 16.78 -27.70 -34.05
CA VAL A 350 16.53 -27.45 -35.47
C VAL A 350 17.69 -26.66 -36.13
N ASN A 351 18.48 -25.93 -35.32
CA ASN A 351 19.56 -25.05 -35.79
C ASN A 351 20.97 -25.63 -35.60
N THR A 352 21.11 -26.94 -35.39
CA THR A 352 22.43 -27.59 -35.37
C THR A 352 22.66 -28.22 -36.76
N PRO A 353 23.72 -27.83 -37.50
CA PRO A 353 24.00 -28.29 -38.85
C PRO A 353 24.47 -29.76 -38.91
#